data_bce538800527458446d5151c93c67ce7
#
_entry.id   bce538800527458446d5151c93c67ce7
#
_cell.length_a   1.000
_cell.length_b   1.000
_cell.length_c   1.000
_cell.angle_alpha   90.00
_cell.angle_beta   90.00
_cell.angle_gamma   90.00
#
_symmetry.space_group_name_H-M   'P 1'
#
loop_
_entity.id
_entity.type
_entity.pdbx_description
1 polymer ?
#
loop_
_entity_poly.entity_id
_entity_poly.type
_entity_poly.pdbx_seq_one_letter_code
_entity_poly.pdbx_strand_id
1 'polypeptide(L)'
;SAGRKPETSGSGQEQVRLKVEKVLTEILNKMRLGLKSVKTVPGSDSVNAEIETEESGYIIGKNGQTLDSLEYITQIIVNNDLHSKIKVNLDCEKYRQKQNEKLKVMADKAVEYVKRTGKIYRFDPMNAKERKIIHTYLKDNSQIETFSEGEGIMRKVGIKLSKKIA
;
A
#
# COMPACT_ATOMS: atom_id res chain seq x y z
N SER A 1 27.99 4.16 25.89
CA SER A 1 28.39 3.23 24.83
C SER A 1 27.42 3.39 23.67
N ALA A 2 27.81 4.22 22.68
CA ALA A 2 26.99 4.50 21.51
C ALA A 2 27.01 3.29 20.55
N GLY A 3 25.84 2.66 20.33
CA GLY A 3 25.67 1.62 19.35
C GLY A 3 25.85 2.16 17.95
N ARG A 4 26.94 1.77 17.28
CA ARG A 4 27.17 2.02 15.87
C ARG A 4 26.04 1.39 15.06
N LYS A 5 25.24 2.21 14.33
CA LYS A 5 24.46 1.74 13.20
C LYS A 5 25.43 1.15 12.17
N PRO A 6 25.17 -0.04 11.61
CA PRO A 6 25.98 -0.53 10.51
C PRO A 6 25.78 0.41 9.30
N GLU A 7 26.81 1.13 8.92
CA GLU A 7 26.90 1.78 7.62
C GLU A 7 26.93 0.67 6.57
N THR A 8 25.80 0.45 5.89
CA THR A 8 25.76 -0.42 4.71
C THR A 8 26.55 0.27 3.60
N SER A 9 27.82 -0.14 3.45
CA SER A 9 28.64 0.26 2.31
C SER A 9 27.88 -0.01 1.00
N GLY A 10 28.12 0.76 -0.07
CA GLY A 10 27.41 0.63 -1.35
C GLY A 10 27.34 -0.81 -1.90
N SER A 11 28.31 -1.68 -1.54
CA SER A 11 28.30 -3.10 -1.86
C SER A 11 27.19 -3.89 -1.14
N GLY A 12 26.86 -3.54 0.09
CA GLY A 12 25.78 -4.21 0.85
C GLY A 12 24.38 -3.85 0.33
N GLN A 13 24.18 -2.60 -0.07
CA GLN A 13 22.91 -2.17 -0.67
C GLN A 13 22.66 -2.85 -2.01
N GLU A 14 23.70 -2.98 -2.83
CA GLU A 14 23.60 -3.68 -4.12
C GLU A 14 23.32 -5.16 -3.95
N GLN A 15 23.92 -5.81 -2.96
CA GLN A 15 23.63 -7.22 -2.63
C GLN A 15 22.17 -7.43 -2.24
N VAL A 16 21.62 -6.53 -1.40
CA VAL A 16 20.20 -6.59 -1.00
C VAL A 16 19.29 -6.37 -2.20
N ARG A 17 19.59 -5.37 -3.02
CA ARG A 17 18.82 -5.08 -4.24
C ARG A 17 18.74 -6.29 -5.17
N LEU A 18 19.88 -6.90 -5.48
CA LEU A 18 19.96 -8.10 -6.34
C LEU A 18 19.22 -9.29 -5.71
N LYS A 19 19.27 -9.45 -4.40
CA LYS A 19 18.53 -10.51 -3.71
C LYS A 19 17.03 -10.31 -3.81
N VAL A 20 16.53 -9.09 -3.64
CA VAL A 20 15.10 -8.75 -3.80
C VAL A 20 14.65 -9.07 -5.23
N GLU A 21 15.40 -8.62 -6.23
CA GLU A 21 15.11 -8.87 -7.64
C GLU A 21 15.06 -10.37 -7.97
N LYS A 22 16.03 -11.13 -7.48
CA LYS A 22 16.08 -12.59 -7.67
C LYS A 22 14.89 -13.29 -7.04
N VAL A 23 14.60 -13.03 -5.78
CA VAL A 23 13.49 -13.66 -5.03
C VAL A 23 12.15 -13.35 -5.69
N LEU A 24 11.89 -12.10 -6.07
CA LEU A 24 10.68 -11.71 -6.79
C LEU A 24 10.55 -12.42 -8.12
N THR A 25 11.61 -12.41 -8.93
CA THR A 25 11.61 -13.07 -10.25
C THR A 25 11.32 -14.56 -10.12
N GLU A 26 11.91 -15.24 -9.13
CA GLU A 26 11.66 -16.66 -8.88
C GLU A 26 10.20 -16.94 -8.47
N ILE A 27 9.63 -16.13 -7.57
CA ILE A 27 8.22 -16.27 -7.14
C ILE A 27 7.30 -16.05 -8.34
N LEU A 28 7.46 -14.95 -9.06
CA LEU A 28 6.58 -14.55 -10.16
C LEU A 28 6.65 -15.54 -11.34
N ASN A 29 7.83 -16.09 -11.65
CA ASN A 29 7.99 -17.12 -12.66
C ASN A 29 7.26 -18.42 -12.26
N LYS A 30 7.31 -18.79 -10.97
CA LYS A 30 6.57 -19.96 -10.47
C LYS A 30 5.06 -19.75 -10.51
N MET A 31 4.59 -18.50 -10.33
CA MET A 31 3.19 -18.14 -10.49
C MET A 31 2.72 -18.16 -11.96
N ARG A 32 3.63 -18.19 -12.93
CA ARG A 32 3.35 -18.21 -14.38
C ARG A 32 2.53 -17.01 -14.87
N LEU A 33 2.77 -15.84 -14.31
CA LEU A 33 2.01 -14.61 -14.56
C LEU A 33 2.70 -13.68 -15.59
N GLY A 34 3.23 -14.21 -16.67
CA GLY A 34 3.72 -13.40 -17.80
C GLY A 34 4.64 -12.23 -17.40
N LEU A 35 5.63 -12.48 -16.51
CA LEU A 35 6.55 -11.46 -16.02
C LEU A 35 7.35 -10.84 -17.17
N LYS A 36 7.30 -9.50 -17.30
CA LYS A 36 8.10 -8.73 -18.26
C LYS A 36 9.39 -8.23 -17.62
N SER A 37 9.28 -7.56 -16.50
CA SER A 37 10.44 -7.04 -15.77
C SER A 37 10.17 -6.83 -14.28
N VAL A 38 11.24 -6.89 -13.50
CA VAL A 38 11.30 -6.39 -12.13
C VAL A 38 12.40 -5.34 -12.07
N LYS A 39 12.03 -4.11 -11.79
CA LYS A 39 12.98 -2.99 -11.65
C LYS A 39 13.14 -2.68 -10.17
N THR A 40 14.36 -2.68 -9.67
CA THR A 40 14.65 -2.45 -8.26
C THR A 40 15.54 -1.22 -8.06
N VAL A 41 15.20 -0.41 -7.06
CA VAL A 41 15.95 0.80 -6.69
C VAL A 41 16.25 0.74 -5.19
N PRO A 42 17.53 0.80 -4.77
CA PRO A 42 17.88 0.82 -3.37
C PRO A 42 17.55 2.17 -2.74
N GLY A 43 17.05 2.14 -1.49
CA GLY A 43 16.95 3.27 -0.57
C GLY A 43 17.95 3.12 0.56
N SER A 44 17.90 4.02 1.56
CA SER A 44 18.78 3.94 2.73
C SER A 44 18.60 2.66 3.55
N ASP A 45 17.36 2.34 3.90
CA ASP A 45 16.97 1.17 4.69
C ASP A 45 15.86 0.35 4.00
N SER A 46 15.74 0.49 2.68
CA SER A 46 14.67 -0.13 1.90
C SER A 46 15.10 -0.44 0.46
N VAL A 47 14.35 -1.32 -0.18
CA VAL A 47 14.41 -1.53 -1.63
C VAL A 47 13.01 -1.33 -2.19
N ASN A 48 12.89 -0.48 -3.19
CA ASN A 48 11.67 -0.30 -3.94
C ASN A 48 11.74 -1.17 -5.20
N ALA A 49 10.71 -1.95 -5.45
CA ALA A 49 10.63 -2.80 -6.64
C ALA A 49 9.32 -2.52 -7.39
N GLU A 50 9.46 -2.29 -8.68
CA GLU A 50 8.34 -2.14 -9.63
C GLU A 50 8.25 -3.38 -10.50
N ILE A 51 7.05 -3.96 -10.56
CA ILE A 51 6.75 -5.17 -11.35
C ILE A 51 5.99 -4.75 -12.60
N GLU A 52 6.49 -5.19 -13.77
CA GLU A 52 5.81 -5.07 -15.05
C GLU A 52 5.37 -6.44 -15.55
N THR A 53 4.09 -6.61 -15.88
CA THR A 53 3.49 -7.87 -16.33
C THR A 53 2.29 -7.60 -17.24
N GLU A 54 1.90 -8.58 -18.03
CA GLU A 54 0.64 -8.53 -18.79
C GLU A 54 -0.58 -8.84 -17.91
N GLU A 55 -0.36 -9.46 -16.77
CA GLU A 55 -1.39 -9.95 -15.87
C GLU A 55 -1.38 -9.23 -14.52
N SER A 56 -1.22 -7.89 -14.56
CA SER A 56 -1.13 -7.04 -13.36
C SER A 56 -2.30 -7.24 -12.38
N GLY A 57 -3.50 -7.53 -12.87
CA GLY A 57 -4.66 -7.80 -12.04
C GLY A 57 -4.47 -8.95 -11.05
N TYR A 58 -3.80 -10.03 -11.45
CA TYR A 58 -3.51 -11.17 -10.57
C TYR A 58 -2.42 -10.84 -9.55
N ILE A 59 -1.39 -10.07 -9.96
CA ILE A 59 -0.32 -9.64 -9.05
C ILE A 59 -0.83 -8.64 -8.02
N ILE A 60 -1.69 -7.73 -8.42
CA ILE A 60 -2.32 -6.76 -7.50
C ILE A 60 -3.32 -7.46 -6.58
N GLY A 61 -4.21 -8.27 -7.16
CA GLY A 61 -5.30 -8.93 -6.45
C GLY A 61 -6.39 -7.94 -5.98
N LYS A 62 -7.36 -8.45 -5.23
CA LYS A 62 -8.45 -7.63 -4.70
C LYS A 62 -7.91 -6.57 -3.73
N ASN A 63 -8.12 -5.29 -4.04
CA ASN A 63 -7.67 -4.16 -3.21
C ASN A 63 -6.17 -4.20 -2.86
N GLY A 64 -5.31 -4.77 -3.74
CA GLY A 64 -3.87 -4.86 -3.52
C GLY A 64 -3.42 -5.95 -2.56
N GLN A 65 -4.29 -6.88 -2.17
CA GLN A 65 -3.97 -7.92 -1.18
C GLN A 65 -2.86 -8.87 -1.63
N THR A 66 -2.86 -9.27 -2.90
CA THR A 66 -1.81 -10.15 -3.44
C THR A 66 -0.47 -9.42 -3.46
N LEU A 67 -0.47 -8.16 -3.88
CA LEU A 67 0.73 -7.32 -3.90
C LEU A 67 1.32 -7.12 -2.50
N ASP A 68 0.47 -6.86 -1.49
CA ASP A 68 0.88 -6.74 -0.09
C ASP A 68 1.45 -8.07 0.45
N SER A 69 0.88 -9.21 0.05
CA SER A 69 1.37 -10.53 0.43
C SER A 69 2.72 -10.85 -0.21
N LEU A 70 2.90 -10.54 -1.49
CA LEU A 70 4.18 -10.68 -2.20
C LEU A 70 5.27 -9.80 -1.55
N GLU A 71 4.95 -8.56 -1.23
CA GLU A 71 5.83 -7.64 -0.51
C GLU A 71 6.31 -8.26 0.81
N TYR A 72 5.37 -8.75 1.61
CA TYR A 72 5.64 -9.35 2.91
C TYR A 72 6.51 -10.61 2.83
N ILE A 73 6.16 -11.55 1.95
CA ILE A 73 6.92 -12.80 1.76
C ILE A 73 8.33 -12.52 1.24
N THR A 74 8.46 -11.63 0.26
CA THR A 74 9.77 -11.23 -0.28
C THR A 74 10.64 -10.63 0.81
N GLN A 75 10.09 -9.72 1.62
CA GLN A 75 10.80 -9.11 2.74
C GLN A 75 11.29 -10.16 3.77
N ILE A 76 10.45 -11.13 4.12
CA ILE A 76 10.84 -12.21 5.04
C ILE A 76 11.99 -13.03 4.47
N ILE A 77 11.88 -13.49 3.22
CA ILE A 77 12.91 -14.34 2.60
C ILE A 77 14.24 -13.58 2.54
N VAL A 78 14.22 -12.33 2.03
CA VAL A 78 15.44 -11.53 1.90
C VAL A 78 16.09 -11.27 3.25
N ASN A 79 15.30 -10.88 4.26
CA ASN A 79 15.83 -10.58 5.58
C ASN A 79 16.38 -11.82 6.31
N ASN A 80 15.75 -12.99 6.12
CA ASN A 80 16.25 -14.24 6.68
C ASN A 80 17.58 -14.66 6.02
N ASP A 81 17.64 -14.60 4.69
CA ASP A 81 18.82 -15.04 3.94
C ASP A 81 20.04 -14.13 4.16
N LEU A 82 19.82 -12.82 4.31
CA LEU A 82 20.89 -11.82 4.46
C LEU A 82 21.09 -11.39 5.92
N HIS A 83 20.35 -11.95 6.89
CA HIS A 83 20.36 -11.53 8.29
C HIS A 83 20.22 -10.01 8.46
N SER A 84 19.35 -9.41 7.62
CA SER A 84 19.14 -7.95 7.53
C SER A 84 17.78 -7.54 8.11
N LYS A 85 17.53 -6.22 8.17
CA LYS A 85 16.24 -5.63 8.54
C LYS A 85 15.81 -4.59 7.51
N ILE A 86 15.90 -4.97 6.24
CA ILE A 86 15.55 -4.10 5.11
C ILE A 86 14.05 -4.14 4.89
N LYS A 87 13.47 -2.98 4.59
CA LYS A 87 12.10 -2.87 4.15
C LYS A 87 12.03 -3.08 2.63
N VAL A 88 11.12 -3.94 2.18
CA VAL A 88 10.82 -4.11 0.76
C VAL A 88 9.51 -3.40 0.47
N ASN A 89 9.47 -2.54 -0.54
CA ASN A 89 8.27 -1.89 -1.03
C ASN A 89 8.01 -2.35 -2.46
N LEU A 90 6.89 -3.02 -2.70
CA LEU A 90 6.48 -3.44 -4.03
C LEU A 90 5.40 -2.55 -4.60
N ASP A 91 5.49 -2.28 -5.90
CA ASP A 91 4.40 -1.73 -6.68
C ASP A 91 4.28 -2.46 -8.02
N CYS A 92 3.13 -2.36 -8.64
CA CYS A 92 2.83 -2.92 -9.95
C CYS A 92 2.06 -1.86 -10.73
N GLU A 93 2.66 -1.36 -11.83
CA GLU A 93 2.05 -0.38 -12.72
C GLU A 93 1.49 0.87 -12.01
N LYS A 94 2.20 1.33 -10.98
CA LYS A 94 1.80 2.48 -10.14
C LYS A 94 0.42 2.29 -9.49
N TYR A 95 0.08 1.05 -9.14
CA TYR A 95 -1.20 0.70 -8.55
C TYR A 95 -1.50 1.51 -7.29
N ARG A 96 -0.52 1.66 -6.38
CA ARG A 96 -0.73 2.36 -5.11
C ARG A 96 -1.12 3.83 -5.32
N GLN A 97 -0.48 4.51 -6.28
CA GLN A 97 -0.83 5.88 -6.62
C GLN A 97 -2.25 5.97 -7.21
N LYS A 98 -2.56 5.13 -8.21
CA LYS A 98 -3.89 5.07 -8.84
C LYS A 98 -4.99 4.78 -7.82
N GLN A 99 -4.75 3.86 -6.90
CA GLN A 99 -5.70 3.52 -5.83
C GLN A 99 -5.92 4.68 -4.87
N ASN A 100 -4.86 5.39 -4.47
CA ASN A 100 -4.96 6.57 -3.62
C ASN A 100 -5.80 7.68 -4.28
N GLU A 101 -5.56 7.96 -5.56
CA GLU A 101 -6.32 8.95 -6.33
C GLU A 101 -7.79 8.56 -6.45
N LYS A 102 -8.08 7.29 -6.75
CA LYS A 102 -9.44 6.76 -6.79
C LYS A 102 -10.17 6.94 -5.45
N LEU A 103 -9.53 6.64 -4.34
CA LEU A 103 -10.12 6.79 -3.01
C LEU A 103 -10.41 8.25 -2.66
N LYS A 104 -9.55 9.18 -3.07
CA LYS A 104 -9.79 10.63 -2.89
C LYS A 104 -11.01 11.11 -3.69
N VAL A 105 -11.11 10.71 -4.96
CA VAL A 105 -12.28 11.03 -5.80
C VAL A 105 -13.57 10.46 -5.20
N MET A 106 -13.51 9.23 -4.68
CA MET A 106 -14.67 8.64 -3.99
C MET A 106 -15.03 9.40 -2.72
N ALA A 107 -14.02 9.86 -1.96
CA ALA A 107 -14.23 10.67 -0.77
C ALA A 107 -14.88 12.02 -1.10
N ASP A 108 -14.45 12.71 -2.14
CA ASP A 108 -15.05 13.97 -2.58
C ASP A 108 -16.53 13.81 -2.96
N LYS A 109 -16.87 12.78 -3.74
CA LYS A 109 -18.27 12.46 -4.07
C LYS A 109 -19.13 12.16 -2.84
N ALA A 110 -18.55 11.45 -1.87
CA ALA A 110 -19.24 11.15 -0.63
C ALA A 110 -19.47 12.42 0.21
N VAL A 111 -18.51 13.34 0.25
CA VAL A 111 -18.66 14.67 0.90
C VAL A 111 -19.77 15.48 0.24
N GLU A 112 -19.81 15.53 -1.09
CA GLU A 112 -20.90 16.21 -1.82
C GLU A 112 -22.25 15.62 -1.51
N TYR A 113 -22.37 14.29 -1.47
CA TYR A 113 -23.59 13.60 -1.10
C TYR A 113 -24.06 13.99 0.32
N VAL A 114 -23.14 13.92 1.30
CA VAL A 114 -23.45 14.26 2.71
C VAL A 114 -23.87 15.73 2.85
N LYS A 115 -23.17 16.64 2.19
CA LYS A 115 -23.52 18.08 2.20
C LYS A 115 -24.90 18.36 1.61
N ARG A 116 -25.23 17.70 0.50
CA ARG A 116 -26.49 17.90 -0.20
C ARG A 116 -27.69 17.29 0.53
N THR A 117 -27.50 16.10 1.12
CA THR A 117 -28.63 15.32 1.67
C THR A 117 -28.76 15.40 3.18
N GLY A 118 -27.69 15.80 3.89
CA GLY A 118 -27.60 15.70 5.35
C GLY A 118 -27.50 14.27 5.89
N LYS A 119 -27.50 13.26 5.00
CA LYS A 119 -27.47 11.84 5.38
C LYS A 119 -26.06 11.32 5.48
N ILE A 120 -25.84 10.33 6.34
CA ILE A 120 -24.57 9.63 6.48
C ILE A 120 -24.28 8.84 5.19
N TYR A 121 -23.07 8.98 4.66
CA TYR A 121 -22.55 8.13 3.58
C TYR A 121 -21.69 7.02 4.18
N ARG A 122 -21.85 5.79 3.70
CA ARG A 122 -21.05 4.63 4.10
C ARG A 122 -20.40 4.03 2.86
N PHE A 123 -19.08 3.90 2.92
CA PHE A 123 -18.33 3.21 1.87
C PHE A 123 -18.52 1.69 1.98
N ASP A 124 -18.15 0.98 0.93
CA ASP A 124 -17.98 -0.47 0.99
C ASP A 124 -16.85 -0.84 1.96
N PRO A 125 -16.86 -2.08 2.49
CA PRO A 125 -15.75 -2.56 3.31
C PRO A 125 -14.40 -2.42 2.60
N MET A 126 -13.40 -1.94 3.33
CA MET A 126 -12.07 -1.71 2.80
C MET A 126 -10.99 -1.99 3.85
N ASN A 127 -9.76 -2.23 3.39
CA ASN A 127 -8.64 -2.52 4.29
C ASN A 127 -8.20 -1.31 5.13
N ALA A 128 -7.36 -1.54 6.13
CA ALA A 128 -6.92 -0.50 7.07
C ALA A 128 -6.14 0.64 6.39
N LYS A 129 -5.33 0.33 5.35
CA LYS A 129 -4.57 1.33 4.59
C LYS A 129 -5.53 2.27 3.84
N GLU A 130 -6.54 1.72 3.18
CA GLU A 130 -7.55 2.47 2.44
C GLU A 130 -8.40 3.37 3.37
N ARG A 131 -8.83 2.83 4.51
CA ARG A 131 -9.55 3.63 5.51
C ARG A 131 -8.71 4.81 6.02
N LYS A 132 -7.42 4.57 6.27
CA LYS A 132 -6.50 5.63 6.70
C LYS A 132 -6.35 6.73 5.64
N ILE A 133 -6.31 6.38 4.36
CA ILE A 133 -6.22 7.35 3.25
C ILE A 133 -7.42 8.29 3.28
N ILE A 134 -8.64 7.75 3.37
CA ILE A 134 -9.87 8.56 3.40
C ILE A 134 -9.89 9.46 4.66
N HIS A 135 -9.61 8.91 5.83
CA HIS A 135 -9.56 9.69 7.09
C HIS A 135 -8.53 10.82 7.00
N THR A 136 -7.33 10.53 6.51
CA THR A 136 -6.26 11.53 6.38
C THR A 136 -6.61 12.60 5.35
N TYR A 137 -7.17 12.20 4.21
CA TYR A 137 -7.56 13.12 3.15
C TYR A 137 -8.64 14.12 3.59
N LEU A 138 -9.61 13.65 4.38
CA LEU A 138 -10.73 14.49 4.85
C LEU A 138 -10.49 15.16 6.22
N LYS A 139 -9.32 14.96 6.83
CA LYS A 139 -9.01 15.42 8.19
C LYS A 139 -9.23 16.92 8.40
N ASP A 140 -8.86 17.73 7.41
CA ASP A 140 -8.91 19.19 7.51
C ASP A 140 -10.23 19.80 7.04
N ASN A 141 -11.19 18.95 6.65
CA ASN A 141 -12.53 19.41 6.27
C ASN A 141 -13.42 19.63 7.51
N SER A 142 -13.54 20.89 7.96
CA SER A 142 -14.29 21.26 9.17
C SER A 142 -15.78 20.95 9.13
N GLN A 143 -16.36 20.76 7.93
CA GLN A 143 -17.79 20.50 7.75
C GLN A 143 -18.15 19.01 7.87
N ILE A 144 -17.14 18.15 7.87
CA ILE A 144 -17.31 16.70 7.79
C ILE A 144 -16.63 16.02 8.98
N GLU A 145 -17.24 14.96 9.46
CA GLU A 145 -16.66 14.03 10.42
C GLU A 145 -16.61 12.64 9.81
N THR A 146 -15.44 12.00 9.88
CA THR A 146 -15.23 10.63 9.38
C THR A 146 -15.17 9.67 10.57
N PHE A 147 -15.72 8.47 10.40
CA PHE A 147 -15.67 7.39 11.39
C PHE A 147 -15.47 6.04 10.71
N SER A 148 -15.03 5.05 11.47
CA SER A 148 -14.96 3.65 10.98
C SER A 148 -15.89 2.79 11.81
N GLU A 149 -16.67 1.93 11.15
CA GLU A 149 -17.59 0.99 11.77
C GLU A 149 -17.42 -0.42 11.22
N GLY A 150 -17.91 -1.43 11.96
CA GLY A 150 -17.77 -2.83 11.61
C GLY A 150 -16.45 -3.44 12.09
N GLU A 151 -16.29 -4.75 11.87
CA GLU A 151 -15.14 -5.53 12.33
C GLU A 151 -14.49 -6.32 11.20
N GLY A 152 -13.20 -6.63 11.36
CA GLY A 152 -12.44 -7.46 10.42
C GLY A 152 -12.55 -6.97 8.98
N ILE A 153 -12.88 -7.90 8.09
CA ILE A 153 -13.00 -7.65 6.63
C ILE A 153 -14.24 -6.81 6.26
N MET A 154 -15.22 -6.71 7.15
CA MET A 154 -16.45 -5.93 6.94
C MET A 154 -16.31 -4.48 7.42
N ARG A 155 -15.13 -4.10 7.94
CA ARG A 155 -14.92 -2.74 8.46
C ARG A 155 -14.84 -1.73 7.34
N LYS A 156 -15.58 -0.63 7.50
CA LYS A 156 -15.76 0.43 6.50
C LYS A 156 -15.66 1.82 7.09
N VAL A 157 -15.51 2.82 6.23
CA VAL A 157 -15.57 4.24 6.60
C VAL A 157 -16.98 4.77 6.42
N GLY A 158 -17.40 5.66 7.32
CA GLY A 158 -18.56 6.49 7.16
C GLY A 158 -18.20 7.96 7.20
N ILE A 159 -19.00 8.80 6.53
CA ILE A 159 -18.90 10.27 6.53
C ILE A 159 -20.24 10.85 6.95
N LYS A 160 -20.22 11.84 7.83
CA LYS A 160 -21.37 12.60 8.27
C LYS A 160 -21.05 14.10 8.37
N LEU A 161 -22.06 14.96 8.45
CA LEU A 161 -21.86 16.36 8.77
C LEU A 161 -21.27 16.51 10.17
N SER A 162 -20.34 17.47 10.32
CA SER A 162 -19.80 17.82 11.63
C SER A 162 -20.86 18.52 12.47
N LYS A 163 -20.98 18.12 13.74
CA LYS A 163 -21.91 18.77 14.70
C LYS A 163 -21.54 20.22 15.04
N LYS A 164 -20.35 20.70 14.62
CA LYS A 164 -19.88 22.06 14.88
C LYS A 164 -20.56 23.14 14.00
N ILE A 165 -21.46 22.75 13.10
CA ILE A 165 -22.13 23.63 12.13
C ILE A 165 -23.66 23.66 12.40
N ALA A 166 -24.11 23.06 13.46
CA ALA A 166 -25.50 23.15 13.91
C ALA A 166 -25.68 24.34 14.86
#